data_e667e178854deaff5ae488467ce62953
#
_entry.id   e667e178854deaff5ae488467ce62953
#
_cell.length_a   1.000
_cell.length_b   1.000
_cell.length_c   1.000
_cell.angle_alpha   90.00
_cell.angle_beta   90.00
_cell.angle_gamma   90.00
#
_symmetry.space_group_name_H-M   'P 1'
#
loop_
_entity.id
_entity.type
_entity.pdbx_description
1 polymer ?
#
loop_
_entity_poly.entity_id
_entity_poly.type
_entity_poly.pdbx_seq_one_letter_code
_entity_poly.pdbx_strand_id
1 'polypeptide(L)'
;DGVCVGMLDLTGIDVAEQPALKHLVTQSARSIENALTTSRPHRMLLRLNWPGRVLGDDNDGLVCVDDDGRIIGANRAASDMLGLMPQQAAMHCSDVFAVPTDGLFDAARAQRPAFEVPLWSGLRLQLLAQGPGRVSGSPRPASHSVPLKDVEAALIRRAVEDARGNVMEAARALGISRATVYRKLTKKKA
;
A
#
# COMPACT_ATOMS: atom_id res chain seq x y z
N ASP A 1 4.53 16.90 3.62
CA ASP A 1 4.95 18.29 3.34
C ASP A 1 4.49 18.77 1.94
N GLY A 2 3.92 17.90 1.08
CA GLY A 2 3.45 18.28 -0.26
C GLY A 2 4.56 18.74 -1.23
N VAL A 3 5.82 18.60 -0.86
CA VAL A 3 6.96 18.96 -1.70
C VAL A 3 7.30 17.77 -2.61
N CYS A 4 7.43 18.03 -3.92
CA CYS A 4 7.89 17.03 -4.86
C CYS A 4 9.37 16.70 -4.59
N VAL A 5 9.66 15.48 -4.19
CA VAL A 5 11.02 15.01 -3.87
C VAL A 5 11.65 14.19 -4.99
N GLY A 6 10.90 13.87 -6.02
CA GLY A 6 11.38 13.10 -7.16
C GLY A 6 10.32 12.89 -8.22
N MET A 7 10.74 12.32 -9.33
CA MET A 7 9.89 11.97 -10.46
C MET A 7 10.20 10.53 -10.88
N LEU A 8 9.16 9.75 -11.15
CA LEU A 8 9.28 8.42 -11.75
C LEU A 8 8.89 8.53 -13.21
N ASP A 9 9.80 8.20 -14.10
CA ASP A 9 9.57 8.17 -15.54
C ASP A 9 9.67 6.75 -16.09
N LEU A 10 8.84 6.44 -17.07
CA LEU A 10 8.87 5.20 -17.82
C LEU A 10 8.85 5.54 -19.30
N THR A 11 9.99 5.36 -19.95
CA THR A 11 10.20 5.66 -21.38
C THR A 11 10.32 4.37 -22.17
N GLY A 12 9.65 4.29 -23.31
CA GLY A 12 9.74 3.18 -24.25
C GLY A 12 9.97 3.71 -25.66
N ILE A 13 10.68 2.92 -26.49
CA ILE A 13 10.89 3.19 -27.91
C ILE A 13 9.92 2.29 -28.68
N ASP A 14 9.15 2.87 -29.62
CA ASP A 14 8.18 2.15 -30.47
C ASP A 14 7.14 1.28 -29.70
N VAL A 15 6.83 1.68 -28.48
CA VAL A 15 5.82 0.99 -27.68
C VAL A 15 4.52 1.78 -27.76
N ALA A 16 3.44 1.13 -28.20
CA ALA A 16 2.11 1.72 -28.11
C ALA A 16 1.76 2.06 -26.67
N GLU A 17 1.09 3.20 -26.45
CA GLU A 17 0.65 3.60 -25.11
C GLU A 17 -0.25 2.51 -24.51
N GLN A 18 0.19 1.91 -23.42
CA GLN A 18 -0.53 0.86 -22.73
C GLN A 18 -1.06 1.40 -21.40
N PRO A 19 -2.38 1.35 -21.15
CA PRO A 19 -2.96 1.77 -19.88
C PRO A 19 -2.35 1.04 -18.68
N ALA A 20 -1.92 -0.21 -18.85
CA ALA A 20 -1.23 -1.00 -17.83
C ALA A 20 0.08 -0.35 -17.34
N LEU A 21 0.85 0.29 -18.24
CA LEU A 21 2.09 0.97 -17.87
C LEU A 21 1.81 2.20 -17.01
N LYS A 22 0.79 2.98 -17.35
CA LYS A 22 0.34 4.12 -16.52
C LYS A 22 -0.07 3.66 -15.13
N HIS A 23 -0.81 2.56 -15.04
CA HIS A 23 -1.22 1.98 -13.77
C HIS A 23 0.00 1.55 -12.93
N LEU A 24 0.96 0.85 -13.55
CA LEU A 24 2.20 0.41 -12.91
C LEU A 24 3.01 1.57 -12.34
N VAL A 25 3.23 2.64 -13.14
CA VAL A 25 3.96 3.83 -12.70
C VAL A 25 3.23 4.50 -11.53
N THR A 26 1.90 4.64 -11.63
CA THR A 26 1.10 5.25 -10.57
C THR A 26 1.18 4.44 -9.26
N GLN A 27 1.08 3.11 -9.33
CA GLN A 27 1.24 2.26 -8.15
C GLN A 27 2.64 2.33 -7.56
N SER A 28 3.67 2.30 -8.41
CA SER A 28 5.07 2.42 -7.95
C SER A 28 5.32 3.76 -7.26
N ALA A 29 4.81 4.85 -7.82
CA ALA A 29 4.93 6.18 -7.22
C ALA A 29 4.24 6.24 -5.84
N ARG A 30 3.04 5.66 -5.70
CA ARG A 30 2.34 5.56 -4.41
C ARG A 30 3.13 4.73 -3.38
N SER A 31 3.64 3.59 -3.80
CA SER A 31 4.43 2.72 -2.92
C SER A 31 5.69 3.43 -2.42
N ILE A 32 6.37 4.18 -3.28
CA ILE A 32 7.53 5.01 -2.92
C ILE A 32 7.11 6.12 -1.94
N GLU A 33 6.04 6.85 -2.23
CA GLU A 33 5.51 7.90 -1.35
C GLU A 33 5.14 7.36 0.03
N ASN A 34 4.44 6.21 0.08
CA ASN A 34 4.08 5.54 1.33
C ASN A 34 5.32 5.14 2.14
N ALA A 35 6.35 4.60 1.47
CA ALA A 35 7.62 4.26 2.10
C ALA A 35 8.32 5.50 2.66
N LEU A 36 8.37 6.60 1.90
CA LEU A 36 8.96 7.87 2.35
C LEU A 36 8.18 8.47 3.52
N THR A 37 6.85 8.42 3.48
CA THR A 37 6.00 8.91 4.57
C THR A 37 6.27 8.14 5.85
N THR A 38 6.28 6.81 5.80
CA THR A 38 6.47 5.94 6.97
C THR A 38 7.91 5.87 7.46
N SER A 39 8.90 6.27 6.66
CA SER A 39 10.31 6.33 7.07
C SER A 39 10.62 7.45 8.05
N ARG A 40 9.74 8.44 8.20
CA ARG A 40 9.91 9.54 9.16
C ARG A 40 9.76 9.01 10.59
N PRO A 41 10.60 9.45 11.53
CA PRO A 41 10.39 9.16 12.95
C PRO A 41 9.02 9.69 13.37
N HIS A 42 8.16 8.82 13.88
CA HIS A 42 6.81 9.15 14.32
C HIS A 42 6.43 8.34 15.56
N ARG A 43 5.53 8.87 16.36
CA ARG A 43 5.00 8.21 17.55
C ARG A 43 3.80 7.34 17.25
N MET A 44 3.00 7.76 16.27
CA MET A 44 1.82 7.05 15.84
C MET A 44 1.67 7.16 14.32
N LEU A 45 1.32 6.06 13.68
CA LEU A 45 0.91 5.99 12.27
C LEU A 45 -0.60 5.76 12.22
N LEU A 46 -1.31 6.65 11.56
CA LEU A 46 -2.73 6.48 11.27
C LEU A 46 -2.88 6.04 9.80
N ARG A 47 -3.58 4.92 9.60
CA ARG A 47 -4.04 4.49 8.28
C ARG A 47 -5.50 4.85 8.13
N LEU A 48 -5.85 5.45 7.00
CA LEU A 48 -7.17 6.02 6.73
C LEU A 48 -7.72 5.46 5.42
N ASN A 49 -9.01 5.20 5.40
CA ASN A 49 -9.73 4.95 4.15
C ASN A 49 -11.21 5.31 4.34
N TRP A 50 -11.96 5.27 3.25
CA TRP A 50 -13.40 5.46 3.29
C TRP A 50 -14.10 4.33 4.03
N PRO A 51 -15.25 4.58 4.72
CA PRO A 51 -16.01 3.55 5.40
C PRO A 51 -16.34 2.38 4.49
N GLY A 52 -16.21 1.16 5.02
CA GLY A 52 -16.45 -0.08 4.28
C GLY A 52 -15.27 -0.56 3.41
N ARG A 53 -14.14 0.16 3.40
CA ARG A 53 -12.89 -0.30 2.78
C ARG A 53 -12.02 -1.02 3.78
N VAL A 54 -11.32 -2.06 3.30
CA VAL A 54 -10.32 -2.76 4.11
C VAL A 54 -9.03 -1.94 4.11
N LEU A 55 -8.47 -1.71 5.30
CA LEU A 55 -7.19 -1.03 5.45
C LEU A 55 -6.03 -2.02 5.30
N GLY A 56 -4.94 -1.58 4.69
CA GLY A 56 -3.69 -2.35 4.55
C GLY A 56 -3.10 -2.35 3.16
N ASP A 57 -3.66 -1.61 2.21
CA ASP A 57 -3.13 -1.50 0.84
C ASP A 57 -2.41 -0.15 0.58
N ASP A 58 -1.83 0.00 -0.61
CA ASP A 58 -1.11 1.21 -1.02
C ASP A 58 -2.03 2.40 -1.31
N ASN A 59 -3.35 2.21 -1.30
CA ASN A 59 -4.33 3.28 -1.52
C ASN A 59 -4.78 3.93 -0.21
N ASP A 60 -4.34 3.40 0.93
CA ASP A 60 -4.65 3.99 2.23
C ASP A 60 -4.03 5.39 2.37
N GLY A 61 -4.77 6.27 3.01
CA GLY A 61 -4.21 7.49 3.56
C GLY A 61 -3.29 7.16 4.73
N LEU A 62 -2.06 7.70 4.72
CA LEU A 62 -1.09 7.53 5.79
C LEU A 62 -0.81 8.88 6.44
N VAL A 63 -0.90 8.94 7.76
CA VAL A 63 -0.59 10.12 8.56
C VAL A 63 0.39 9.74 9.67
N CYS A 64 1.53 10.39 9.70
CA CYS A 64 2.51 10.27 10.77
C CYS A 64 2.28 11.37 11.81
N VAL A 65 2.23 10.97 13.07
CA VAL A 65 1.94 11.86 14.20
C VAL A 65 3.09 11.77 15.21
N ASP A 66 3.50 12.92 15.77
CA ASP A 66 4.52 12.99 16.80
C ASP A 66 3.96 12.73 18.22
N ASP A 67 4.80 12.89 19.24
CA ASP A 67 4.44 12.70 20.66
C ASP A 67 3.37 13.69 21.13
N ASP A 68 3.34 14.88 20.55
CA ASP A 68 2.41 15.97 20.91
C ASP A 68 1.08 15.90 20.15
N GLY A 69 0.88 14.92 19.27
CA GLY A 69 -0.32 14.79 18.44
C GLY A 69 -0.32 15.65 17.18
N ARG A 70 0.84 16.21 16.79
CA ARG A 70 0.98 16.99 15.55
C ARG A 70 1.19 16.08 14.35
N ILE A 71 0.58 16.43 13.24
CA ILE A 71 0.76 15.74 11.97
C ILE A 71 2.09 16.20 11.37
N ILE A 72 3.07 15.31 11.33
CA ILE A 72 4.42 15.56 10.82
C ILE A 72 4.66 15.02 9.41
N GLY A 73 3.73 14.23 8.89
CA GLY A 73 3.76 13.71 7.54
C GLY A 73 2.44 13.11 7.12
N ALA A 74 2.10 13.25 5.85
CA ALA A 74 0.94 12.63 5.25
C ALA A 74 1.27 12.28 3.79
N ASN A 75 0.74 11.15 3.31
CA ASN A 75 0.77 10.85 1.88
C ASN A 75 -0.35 11.60 1.15
N ARG A 76 -0.32 11.55 -0.18
CA ARG A 76 -1.31 12.24 -1.02
C ARG A 76 -2.75 11.80 -0.71
N ALA A 77 -2.95 10.50 -0.53
CA ALA A 77 -4.28 9.95 -0.23
C ALA A 77 -4.85 10.51 1.08
N ALA A 78 -4.04 10.58 2.15
CA ALA A 78 -4.45 11.19 3.41
C ALA A 78 -4.73 12.70 3.24
N SER A 79 -3.87 13.40 2.52
CA SER A 79 -4.05 14.83 2.27
C SER A 79 -5.36 15.12 1.55
N ASP A 80 -5.69 14.33 0.54
CA ASP A 80 -6.93 14.47 -0.22
C ASP A 80 -8.17 14.12 0.65
N MET A 81 -8.10 13.07 1.50
CA MET A 81 -9.20 12.67 2.40
C MET A 81 -9.46 13.67 3.52
N LEU A 82 -8.41 14.27 4.04
CA LEU A 82 -8.46 15.19 5.19
C LEU A 82 -8.53 16.66 4.79
N GLY A 83 -8.39 16.98 3.49
CA GLY A 83 -8.36 18.35 3.00
C GLY A 83 -7.10 19.11 3.45
N LEU A 84 -5.95 18.42 3.65
CA LEU A 84 -4.73 19.06 4.09
C LEU A 84 -4.09 19.85 2.94
N MET A 85 -3.80 21.12 3.19
CA MET A 85 -3.10 21.97 2.22
C MET A 85 -1.58 21.81 2.39
N PRO A 86 -0.80 21.71 1.30
CA PRO A 86 0.66 21.50 1.36
C PRO A 86 1.46 22.54 2.15
N GLN A 87 0.88 23.69 2.40
CA GLN A 87 1.55 24.84 3.03
C GLN A 87 1.05 25.14 4.45
N GLN A 88 0.15 24.34 4.99
CA GLN A 88 -0.29 24.53 6.37
C GLN A 88 0.80 24.07 7.34
N ALA A 89 1.13 24.93 8.30
CA ALA A 89 1.97 24.60 9.43
C ALA A 89 1.44 23.33 10.12
N ALA A 90 2.31 22.58 10.76
CA ALA A 90 1.99 21.31 11.42
C ALA A 90 0.63 21.36 12.12
N MET A 91 -0.41 20.75 11.50
CA MET A 91 -1.75 20.67 12.08
C MET A 91 -1.73 19.64 13.21
N HIS A 92 -2.51 19.88 14.22
CA HIS A 92 -2.72 18.91 15.29
C HIS A 92 -3.87 17.96 14.95
N CYS A 93 -3.83 16.72 15.43
CA CYS A 93 -4.90 15.75 15.18
C CYS A 93 -6.27 16.27 15.63
N SER A 94 -6.35 17.05 16.70
CA SER A 94 -7.60 17.68 17.17
C SER A 94 -8.22 18.68 16.21
N ASP A 95 -7.43 19.21 15.26
CA ASP A 95 -7.92 20.16 14.26
C ASP A 95 -8.61 19.46 13.08
N VAL A 96 -8.35 18.16 12.94
CA VAL A 96 -8.84 17.32 11.83
C VAL A 96 -9.89 16.34 12.31
N PHE A 97 -9.57 15.58 13.37
CA PHE A 97 -10.43 14.52 13.90
C PHE A 97 -11.31 15.05 15.01
N ALA A 98 -12.61 14.82 14.93
CA ALA A 98 -13.58 15.18 15.97
C ALA A 98 -13.60 14.13 17.11
N VAL A 99 -12.41 13.67 17.51
CA VAL A 99 -12.17 12.75 18.62
C VAL A 99 -10.95 13.23 19.40
N PRO A 100 -10.88 12.96 20.72
CA PRO A 100 -9.71 13.30 21.51
C PRO A 100 -8.44 12.61 20.98
N THR A 101 -7.35 13.34 20.86
CA THR A 101 -6.06 12.82 20.41
C THR A 101 -5.56 11.68 21.29
N ASP A 102 -5.77 11.76 22.62
CA ASP A 102 -5.44 10.69 23.55
C ASP A 102 -6.16 9.38 23.22
N GLY A 103 -7.41 9.46 22.74
CA GLY A 103 -8.15 8.29 22.27
C GLY A 103 -7.53 7.60 21.06
N LEU A 104 -6.86 8.35 20.17
CA LEU A 104 -6.11 7.80 19.06
C LEU A 104 -4.84 7.10 19.54
N PHE A 105 -4.10 7.71 20.48
CA PHE A 105 -2.94 7.08 21.11
C PHE A 105 -3.30 5.82 21.89
N ASP A 106 -4.41 5.83 22.61
CA ASP A 106 -4.90 4.65 23.33
C ASP A 106 -5.32 3.54 22.38
N ALA A 107 -5.96 3.88 21.26
CA ALA A 107 -6.27 2.92 20.22
C ALA A 107 -5.00 2.28 19.62
N ALA A 108 -3.95 3.09 19.39
CA ALA A 108 -2.66 2.61 18.90
C ALA A 108 -1.97 1.70 19.92
N ARG A 109 -1.96 2.07 21.22
CA ARG A 109 -1.37 1.27 22.30
C ARG A 109 -2.11 -0.05 22.50
N ALA A 110 -3.45 0.00 22.51
CA ALA A 110 -4.31 -1.16 22.67
C ALA A 110 -4.44 -2.01 21.42
N GLN A 111 -3.80 -1.60 20.31
CA GLN A 111 -3.88 -2.29 18.99
C GLN A 111 -5.33 -2.55 18.57
N ARG A 112 -6.19 -1.55 18.76
CA ARG A 112 -7.60 -1.68 18.39
C ARG A 112 -7.73 -2.01 16.89
N PRO A 113 -8.71 -2.85 16.53
CA PRO A 113 -9.06 -3.03 15.12
C PRO A 113 -9.49 -1.69 14.51
N ALA A 114 -9.54 -1.65 13.18
CA ALA A 114 -10.00 -0.46 12.48
C ALA A 114 -11.40 -0.05 12.94
N PHE A 115 -11.60 1.25 13.15
CA PHE A 115 -12.86 1.83 13.61
C PHE A 115 -13.16 3.13 12.86
N GLU A 116 -14.41 3.57 12.86
CA GLU A 116 -14.81 4.81 12.23
C GLU A 116 -14.52 6.01 13.12
N VAL A 117 -13.99 7.07 12.53
CA VAL A 117 -13.77 8.36 13.18
C VAL A 117 -14.47 9.49 12.42
N PRO A 118 -15.15 10.40 13.12
CA PRO A 118 -15.67 11.61 12.52
C PRO A 118 -14.57 12.65 12.33
N LEU A 119 -14.68 13.43 11.29
CA LEU A 119 -13.87 14.62 11.02
C LEU A 119 -14.70 15.88 11.30
N TRP A 120 -14.03 16.99 11.60
CA TRP A 120 -14.69 18.30 11.74
C TRP A 120 -15.35 18.77 10.43
N SER A 121 -14.92 18.25 9.28
CA SER A 121 -15.58 18.46 7.99
C SER A 121 -16.97 17.80 7.87
N GLY A 122 -17.38 17.00 8.84
CA GLY A 122 -18.62 16.20 8.81
C GLY A 122 -18.46 14.85 8.11
N LEU A 123 -17.32 14.57 7.49
CA LEU A 123 -17.03 13.27 6.91
C LEU A 123 -16.68 12.23 7.98
N ARG A 124 -16.77 10.96 7.63
CA ARG A 124 -16.30 9.83 8.44
C ARG A 124 -15.28 9.03 7.68
N LEU A 125 -14.25 8.58 8.35
CA LEU A 125 -13.23 7.70 7.79
C LEU A 125 -13.07 6.46 8.66
N GLN A 126 -12.69 5.36 8.01
CA GLN A 126 -12.16 4.18 8.69
C GLN A 126 -10.72 4.47 9.09
N LEU A 127 -10.38 4.25 10.35
CA LEU A 127 -9.07 4.54 10.90
C LEU A 127 -8.47 3.32 11.59
N LEU A 128 -7.18 3.06 11.36
CA LEU A 128 -6.37 2.12 12.10
C LEU A 128 -5.17 2.87 12.68
N ALA A 129 -5.09 2.95 14.01
CA ALA A 129 -3.98 3.57 14.71
C ALA A 129 -2.91 2.53 15.08
N GLN A 130 -1.64 2.83 14.79
CA GLN A 130 -0.50 1.96 15.00
C GLN A 130 0.59 2.70 15.78
N GLY A 131 1.14 2.07 16.82
CA GLY A 131 2.27 2.61 17.59
C GLY A 131 3.60 2.53 16.84
N PRO A 132 4.67 3.17 17.35
CA PRO A 132 5.98 3.17 16.73
C PRO A 132 6.54 1.73 16.63
N GLY A 133 7.17 1.41 15.53
CA GLY A 133 7.90 0.16 15.32
C GLY A 133 7.08 -1.02 14.79
N ARG A 134 5.79 -0.85 14.55
CA ARG A 134 5.03 -1.77 13.72
C ARG A 134 4.52 -1.04 12.48
N VAL A 135 5.37 -1.00 11.48
CA VAL A 135 4.86 -1.07 10.12
C VAL A 135 4.17 -2.45 10.06
N SER A 136 2.90 -2.52 10.47
CA SER A 136 2.02 -3.54 9.92
C SER A 136 1.98 -3.20 8.43
N GLY A 137 3.03 -3.61 7.73
CA GLY A 137 2.89 -3.82 6.32
C GLY A 137 1.60 -4.60 6.18
N SER A 138 0.75 -4.21 5.25
CA SER A 138 0.13 -5.22 4.40
C SER A 138 1.04 -6.42 4.44
N PRO A 139 0.57 -7.68 4.49
CA PRO A 139 1.49 -8.77 4.36
C PRO A 139 2.32 -8.42 3.14
N ARG A 140 3.38 -7.67 3.37
CA ARG A 140 4.51 -7.59 2.49
C ARG A 140 4.75 -9.06 2.33
N PRO A 141 4.50 -9.66 1.15
CA PRO A 141 4.88 -11.04 1.00
C PRO A 141 6.27 -11.01 1.55
N ALA A 142 6.44 -11.65 2.73
CA ALA A 142 7.65 -11.56 3.52
C ALA A 142 8.75 -11.58 2.48
N SER A 143 9.61 -10.56 2.47
CA SER A 143 10.79 -10.54 1.62
C SER A 143 11.73 -11.62 2.20
N HIS A 144 11.22 -12.83 2.31
CA HIS A 144 11.94 -13.93 1.80
C HIS A 144 12.18 -13.49 0.37
N SER A 145 13.42 -13.26 0.04
CA SER A 145 13.88 -13.27 -1.33
C SER A 145 13.51 -14.66 -1.86
N VAL A 146 12.20 -14.87 -2.10
CA VAL A 146 11.75 -16.04 -2.84
C VAL A 146 12.41 -15.82 -4.18
N PRO A 147 13.40 -16.63 -4.56
CA PRO A 147 14.09 -16.43 -5.81
C PRO A 147 13.02 -16.27 -6.88
N LEU A 148 13.17 -15.30 -7.77
CA LEU A 148 12.19 -15.02 -8.83
C LEU A 148 11.73 -16.31 -9.54
N LYS A 149 12.62 -17.31 -9.57
CA LYS A 149 12.34 -18.67 -10.05
C LYS A 149 11.24 -19.42 -9.29
N ASP A 150 11.11 -19.17 -7.99
CA ASP A 150 10.12 -19.88 -7.15
C ASP A 150 8.75 -19.19 -7.24
N VAL A 151 8.74 -17.86 -7.39
CA VAL A 151 7.52 -17.08 -7.68
C VAL A 151 6.98 -17.45 -9.06
N GLU A 152 7.85 -17.51 -10.07
CA GLU A 152 7.50 -17.93 -11.43
C GLU A 152 6.94 -19.37 -11.44
N ALA A 153 7.57 -20.29 -10.73
CA ALA A 153 7.11 -21.68 -10.63
C ALA A 153 5.76 -21.80 -9.88
N ALA A 154 5.50 -20.93 -8.89
CA ALA A 154 4.22 -20.89 -8.19
C ALA A 154 3.10 -20.37 -9.08
N LEU A 155 3.35 -19.30 -9.84
CA LEU A 155 2.38 -18.74 -10.80
C LEU A 155 2.03 -19.75 -11.90
N ILE A 156 3.03 -20.46 -12.43
CA ILE A 156 2.81 -21.48 -13.45
C ILE A 156 1.97 -22.64 -12.90
N ARG A 157 2.24 -23.10 -11.67
CA ARG A 157 1.45 -24.16 -11.04
C ARG A 157 0.00 -23.73 -10.86
N ARG A 158 -0.23 -22.55 -10.34
CA ARG A 158 -1.56 -22.00 -10.14
C ARG A 158 -2.33 -21.89 -11.46
N ALA A 159 -1.71 -21.40 -12.51
CA ALA A 159 -2.35 -21.31 -13.83
C ALA A 159 -2.70 -22.68 -14.40
N VAL A 160 -1.90 -23.72 -14.13
CA VAL A 160 -2.22 -25.11 -14.57
C VAL A 160 -3.35 -25.70 -13.71
N GLU A 161 -3.42 -25.41 -12.41
CA GLU A 161 -4.53 -25.78 -11.54
C GLU A 161 -5.83 -25.10 -11.96
N ASP A 162 -5.81 -23.80 -12.22
CA ASP A 162 -6.95 -23.01 -12.69
C ASP A 162 -7.47 -23.53 -14.06
N ALA A 163 -6.55 -23.96 -14.93
CA ALA A 163 -6.84 -24.62 -16.20
C ALA A 163 -7.17 -26.13 -16.07
N ARG A 164 -7.43 -26.64 -14.84
CA ARG A 164 -7.76 -28.06 -14.56
C ARG A 164 -6.77 -29.06 -15.17
N GLY A 165 -5.48 -28.71 -15.16
CA GLY A 165 -4.42 -29.54 -15.70
C GLY A 165 -4.15 -29.34 -17.20
N ASN A 166 -4.89 -28.47 -17.88
CA ASN A 166 -4.69 -28.18 -19.29
C ASN A 166 -3.49 -27.23 -19.48
N VAL A 167 -2.31 -27.83 -19.72
CA VAL A 167 -1.05 -27.09 -19.90
C VAL A 167 -1.08 -26.14 -21.11
N MET A 168 -1.87 -26.45 -22.13
CA MET A 168 -1.98 -25.58 -23.31
C MET A 168 -2.74 -24.29 -22.99
N GLU A 169 -3.81 -24.41 -22.22
CA GLU A 169 -4.61 -23.28 -21.78
C GLU A 169 -3.85 -22.41 -20.77
N ALA A 170 -3.17 -23.04 -19.80
CA ALA A 170 -2.31 -22.37 -18.86
C ALA A 170 -1.15 -21.59 -19.56
N ALA A 171 -0.51 -22.20 -20.55
CA ALA A 171 0.54 -21.55 -21.34
C ALA A 171 0.01 -20.33 -22.10
N ARG A 172 -1.20 -20.43 -22.66
CA ARG A 172 -1.87 -19.34 -23.37
C ARG A 172 -2.25 -18.20 -22.41
N ALA A 173 -2.79 -18.52 -21.24
CA ALA A 173 -3.16 -17.54 -20.22
C ALA A 173 -1.94 -16.76 -19.68
N LEU A 174 -0.79 -17.43 -19.58
CA LEU A 174 0.46 -16.82 -19.12
C LEU A 174 1.30 -16.18 -20.24
N GLY A 175 0.90 -16.29 -21.50
CA GLY A 175 1.68 -15.77 -22.64
C GLY A 175 3.04 -16.45 -22.85
N ILE A 176 3.22 -17.70 -22.40
CA ILE A 176 4.47 -18.46 -22.50
C ILE A 176 4.31 -19.75 -23.31
N SER A 177 5.43 -20.33 -23.76
CA SER A 177 5.40 -21.58 -24.49
C SER A 177 5.07 -22.79 -23.60
N ARG A 178 4.40 -23.80 -24.14
CA ARG A 178 4.15 -25.09 -23.46
C ARG A 178 5.42 -25.74 -22.94
N ALA A 179 6.50 -25.66 -23.74
CA ALA A 179 7.81 -26.18 -23.33
C ALA A 179 8.34 -25.50 -22.08
N THR A 180 8.10 -24.20 -21.90
CA THR A 180 8.46 -23.45 -20.69
C THR A 180 7.68 -23.93 -19.48
N VAL A 181 6.36 -24.18 -19.62
CA VAL A 181 5.52 -24.71 -18.54
C VAL A 181 6.02 -26.10 -18.10
N TYR A 182 6.25 -27.02 -19.03
CA TYR A 182 6.77 -28.35 -18.70
C TYR A 182 8.14 -28.27 -18.01
N ARG A 183 9.09 -27.51 -18.55
CA ARG A 183 10.43 -27.35 -17.98
C ARG A 183 10.41 -26.83 -16.54
N LYS A 184 9.43 -25.95 -16.20
CA LYS A 184 9.29 -25.37 -14.88
C LYS A 184 8.54 -26.29 -13.89
N LEU A 185 7.62 -27.11 -14.38
CA LEU A 185 6.93 -28.11 -13.55
C LEU A 185 7.84 -29.29 -13.20
N THR A 186 8.71 -29.70 -14.13
CA THR A 186 9.55 -30.92 -13.98
C THR A 186 10.79 -30.69 -13.11
N LYS A 187 11.21 -29.45 -12.87
CA LYS A 187 12.47 -29.11 -12.17
C LYS A 187 12.46 -29.31 -10.64
N LYS A 188 11.47 -29.97 -10.07
CA LYS A 188 11.35 -30.24 -8.62
C LYS A 188 11.50 -31.74 -8.26
N LYS A 189 12.28 -32.49 -9.02
CA LYS A 189 12.63 -33.90 -8.67
C LYS A 189 14.14 -34.08 -8.65
N ALA A 190 14.83 -33.31 -7.83
CA ALA A 190 16.19 -33.57 -7.38
C ALA A 190 16.40 -32.88 -6.04
#